data_5f6229d2e60851091d549469ebbcd7b9
#
_entry.id   5f6229d2e60851091d549469ebbcd7b9
#
_cell.length_a   1.000
_cell.length_b   1.000
_cell.length_c   1.000
_cell.angle_alpha   90.00
_cell.angle_beta   90.00
_cell.angle_gamma   90.00
#
_symmetry.space_group_name_H-M   'P 1'
#
loop_
_entity.id
_entity.type
_entity.pdbx_description
1 polymer ?
#
loop_
_entity_poly.entity_id
_entity_poly.type
_entity_poly.pdbx_seq_one_letter_code
_entity_poly.pdbx_strand_id
1 'polypeptide(L)'
;MMKTFFSFLLILLSVTLLAQPDRWQQRVKYTMNIDMNVQTNQYKGKQTIDYWNNSPDTLHRVFFHLYWNAFQPHSMMDERSRRQGSIILRKDVNGNDIADWDPRVEDRILNLKPEEIGYENVSSVKMNGRLQKTKLHETILEVMLDKPILPKSKVVFDMDWDAQVPLQVRRSGRDNPATLVRYTMTQWYPKLAEYDYEGWHPTPYVGREFYGVWGDYDVTIKIDKNYLLGGSGTITNANEIGFGYSTAGSKTTKSSDKLTWHFTAPNVHDFAWAADPEYKHLVRQVPNGPTIHVLYNAQASRDAYENLTAASKANYNNDFNKYAQNWDAQWNEVADAAVLVYPFIKKTFGEYPYRQYSFIHGGDGGMEYPNCTMLVGPSLGTAFHEWMHSWYQMMLGTNESLYAWMDEGFTEFATNKVEEYYRQQVTRKRLADNPAGLRKSDSTANLKPINQEANYRSYFALARSGREEPMTIHADHYNTNYAYSNAAYSKGAVFMEQLGYIVGAENRNKILLDYYRQWRFKHPNVNDFIRGAEKVSNIQLDWYREYWVNT
;
A
#
# COMPACT_ATOMS: atom_id res chain seq x y z
N MET A 1 35.58 -47.75 -16.84
CA MET A 1 35.32 -47.01 -15.60
C MET A 1 35.66 -45.52 -15.67
N MET A 2 36.75 -45.07 -16.28
CA MET A 2 37.14 -43.64 -16.31
C MET A 2 36.22 -42.74 -17.15
N LYS A 3 35.62 -43.24 -18.25
CA LYS A 3 34.69 -42.43 -19.08
C LYS A 3 33.32 -42.18 -18.43
N THR A 4 32.85 -43.11 -17.62
CA THR A 4 31.59 -42.96 -16.88
C THR A 4 31.71 -41.99 -15.69
N PHE A 5 32.89 -41.89 -15.08
CA PHE A 5 33.15 -40.95 -13.99
C PHE A 5 33.20 -39.50 -14.46
N PHE A 6 33.73 -39.27 -15.67
CA PHE A 6 33.77 -37.92 -16.26
C PHE A 6 32.39 -37.42 -16.69
N SER A 7 31.50 -38.30 -17.16
CA SER A 7 30.12 -37.95 -17.51
C SER A 7 29.28 -37.62 -16.28
N PHE A 8 29.52 -38.29 -15.15
CA PHE A 8 28.82 -37.98 -13.88
C PHE A 8 29.30 -36.66 -13.27
N LEU A 9 30.56 -36.30 -13.42
CA LEU A 9 31.14 -35.04 -12.96
C LEU A 9 30.63 -33.86 -13.79
N LEU A 10 30.42 -34.04 -15.10
CA LEU A 10 29.83 -33.03 -15.99
C LEU A 10 28.34 -32.79 -15.70
N ILE A 11 27.59 -33.83 -15.31
CA ILE A 11 26.18 -33.68 -14.91
C ILE A 11 26.05 -32.97 -13.56
N LEU A 12 26.95 -33.20 -12.60
CA LEU A 12 27.00 -32.49 -11.33
C LEU A 12 27.39 -31.00 -11.49
N LEU A 13 28.27 -30.68 -12.44
CA LEU A 13 28.64 -29.31 -12.77
C LEU A 13 27.51 -28.56 -13.50
N SER A 14 26.68 -29.24 -14.28
CA SER A 14 25.55 -28.59 -14.97
C SER A 14 24.35 -28.29 -14.05
N VAL A 15 24.22 -28.96 -12.91
CA VAL A 15 23.18 -28.69 -11.92
C VAL A 15 23.49 -27.43 -11.07
N THR A 16 24.77 -27.09 -10.94
CA THR A 16 25.19 -25.88 -10.18
C THR A 16 25.12 -24.59 -10.98
N LEU A 17 24.87 -24.63 -12.29
CA LEU A 17 24.78 -23.44 -13.15
C LEU A 17 23.36 -22.89 -13.33
N LEU A 18 22.36 -23.52 -12.71
CA LEU A 18 20.96 -23.05 -12.76
C LEU A 18 20.50 -22.27 -11.50
N ALA A 19 21.32 -22.18 -10.48
CA ALA A 19 21.04 -21.32 -9.34
C ALA A 19 21.47 -19.90 -9.70
N GLN A 20 20.55 -19.04 -10.11
CA GLN A 20 20.76 -17.62 -9.91
C GLN A 20 21.13 -17.43 -8.43
N PRO A 21 22.20 -16.67 -8.09
CA PRO A 21 22.47 -16.36 -6.70
C PRO A 21 21.20 -15.70 -6.15
N ASP A 22 20.49 -16.41 -5.29
CA ASP A 22 19.29 -15.88 -4.67
C ASP A 22 19.78 -14.71 -3.80
N ARG A 23 19.31 -13.49 -4.12
CA ARG A 23 19.66 -12.31 -3.35
C ARG A 23 19.18 -12.54 -1.93
N TRP A 24 20.09 -12.52 -0.95
CA TRP A 24 19.71 -12.63 0.43
C TRP A 24 18.80 -11.45 0.82
N GLN A 25 17.89 -11.68 1.70
CA GLN A 25 17.06 -10.64 2.32
C GLN A 25 16.77 -11.02 3.77
N GLN A 26 16.57 -10.02 4.58
CA GLN A 26 16.27 -10.20 5.99
C GLN A 26 14.89 -10.85 6.16
N ARG A 27 14.62 -11.33 7.37
CA ARG A 27 13.30 -11.84 7.74
C ARG A 27 12.98 -11.46 9.18
N VAL A 28 11.70 -11.19 9.41
CA VAL A 28 11.17 -10.91 10.76
C VAL A 28 9.97 -11.81 11.07
N LYS A 29 9.72 -11.98 12.38
CA LYS A 29 8.41 -12.38 12.87
C LYS A 29 8.04 -11.44 14.00
N TYR A 30 6.96 -10.72 13.84
CA TYR A 30 6.39 -9.86 14.87
C TYR A 30 5.33 -10.61 15.67
N THR A 31 5.39 -10.48 17.00
CA THR A 31 4.30 -10.81 17.91
C THR A 31 3.97 -9.55 18.69
N MET A 32 2.81 -8.95 18.41
CA MET A 32 2.41 -7.65 18.94
C MET A 32 1.15 -7.75 19.79
N ASN A 33 1.13 -6.99 20.88
CA ASN A 33 -0.04 -6.86 21.73
C ASN A 33 -0.27 -5.38 22.05
N ILE A 34 -1.46 -4.88 21.79
CA ILE A 34 -1.86 -3.53 22.16
C ILE A 34 -3.17 -3.52 22.94
N ASP A 35 -3.30 -2.59 23.87
CA ASP A 35 -4.51 -2.29 24.63
C ASP A 35 -4.91 -0.83 24.38
N MET A 36 -5.90 -0.64 23.49
CA MET A 36 -6.36 0.68 23.05
C MET A 36 -7.28 1.31 24.07
N ASN A 37 -7.00 2.56 24.44
CA ASN A 37 -7.89 3.41 25.22
C ASN A 37 -8.56 4.41 24.26
N VAL A 38 -9.83 4.18 23.93
CA VAL A 38 -10.58 5.02 22.98
C VAL A 38 -11.01 6.35 23.57
N GLN A 39 -10.91 6.56 24.89
CA GLN A 39 -11.21 7.83 25.56
C GLN A 39 -10.04 8.82 25.48
N THR A 40 -8.82 8.32 25.65
CA THR A 40 -7.60 9.13 25.56
C THR A 40 -6.94 9.08 24.19
N ASN A 41 -7.38 8.19 23.30
CA ASN A 41 -6.76 7.93 21.99
C ASN A 41 -5.29 7.48 22.09
N GLN A 42 -4.98 6.76 23.15
CA GLN A 42 -3.65 6.26 23.43
C GLN A 42 -3.67 4.76 23.63
N TYR A 43 -2.55 4.11 23.42
CA TYR A 43 -2.37 2.70 23.74
C TYR A 43 -0.97 2.41 24.25
N LYS A 44 -0.87 1.30 24.97
CA LYS A 44 0.39 0.68 25.32
C LYS A 44 0.59 -0.54 24.44
N GLY A 45 1.77 -0.61 23.85
CA GLY A 45 2.16 -1.69 22.96
C GLY A 45 3.34 -2.47 23.52
N LYS A 46 3.33 -3.77 23.23
CA LYS A 46 4.45 -4.68 23.43
C LYS A 46 4.67 -5.47 22.18
N GLN A 47 5.92 -5.59 21.77
CA GLN A 47 6.28 -6.46 20.65
C GLN A 47 7.52 -7.29 20.96
N THR A 48 7.48 -8.52 20.47
CA THR A 48 8.64 -9.39 20.32
C THR A 48 8.90 -9.57 18.84
N ILE A 49 10.14 -9.36 18.42
CA ILE A 49 10.57 -9.47 17.02
C ILE A 49 11.66 -10.52 16.93
N ASP A 50 11.35 -11.65 16.35
CA ASP A 50 12.38 -12.55 15.86
C ASP A 50 13.00 -11.94 14.60
N TYR A 51 14.30 -11.70 14.59
CA TYR A 51 15.02 -11.13 13.44
C TYR A 51 16.11 -12.09 12.98
N TRP A 52 16.08 -12.44 11.70
CA TRP A 52 17.11 -13.26 11.04
C TRP A 52 17.99 -12.36 10.18
N ASN A 53 19.25 -12.21 10.58
CA ASN A 53 20.27 -11.59 9.75
C ASN A 53 20.72 -12.60 8.67
N ASN A 54 20.10 -12.57 7.53
CA ASN A 54 20.45 -13.44 6.39
C ASN A 54 21.57 -12.86 5.51
N SER A 55 22.11 -11.69 5.86
CA SER A 55 23.23 -11.08 5.15
C SER A 55 24.57 -11.78 5.46
N PRO A 56 25.60 -11.52 4.66
CA PRO A 56 26.98 -11.88 4.99
C PRO A 56 27.61 -10.96 6.05
N ASP A 57 26.91 -9.89 6.46
CA ASP A 57 27.47 -8.81 7.27
C ASP A 57 27.21 -8.99 8.76
N THR A 58 28.13 -8.46 9.56
CA THR A 58 27.97 -8.32 11.02
C THR A 58 27.32 -6.97 11.31
N LEU A 59 26.17 -6.97 11.99
CA LEU A 59 25.42 -5.76 12.28
C LEU A 59 25.70 -5.26 13.70
N HIS A 60 26.17 -4.02 13.82
CA HIS A 60 26.51 -3.39 15.12
C HIS A 60 25.40 -2.47 15.64
N ARG A 61 24.40 -2.19 14.83
CA ARG A 61 23.22 -1.38 15.14
C ARG A 61 22.04 -1.83 14.32
N VAL A 62 20.84 -1.47 14.76
CA VAL A 62 19.60 -1.61 14.01
C VAL A 62 18.81 -0.31 14.12
N PHE A 63 17.85 -0.10 13.21
CA PHE A 63 17.02 1.09 13.20
C PHE A 63 15.54 0.70 13.20
N PHE A 64 14.73 1.52 13.89
CA PHE A 64 13.28 1.40 13.86
C PHE A 64 12.67 2.71 13.39
N HIS A 65 11.64 2.62 12.55
CA HIS A 65 10.80 3.74 12.21
C HIS A 65 9.75 3.96 13.30
N LEU A 66 9.60 5.20 13.73
CA LEU A 66 8.57 5.70 14.62
C LEU A 66 7.76 6.73 13.83
N TYR A 67 6.90 6.23 12.93
CA TYR A 67 6.33 7.06 11.86
C TYR A 67 5.42 8.17 12.39
N TRP A 68 4.69 7.95 13.49
CA TRP A 68 3.79 8.97 14.03
C TRP A 68 4.49 10.18 14.64
N ASN A 69 5.79 10.10 14.89
CA ASN A 69 6.58 11.26 15.31
C ASN A 69 6.66 12.34 14.21
N ALA A 70 6.31 11.99 12.94
CA ALA A 70 6.18 12.98 11.87
C ALA A 70 4.96 13.91 12.04
N PHE A 71 3.95 13.51 12.83
CA PHE A 71 2.73 14.31 13.06
C PHE A 71 2.87 15.21 14.29
N GLN A 72 3.96 15.97 14.30
CA GLN A 72 4.28 16.95 15.36
C GLN A 72 4.70 18.27 14.73
N PRO A 73 4.30 19.42 15.29
CA PRO A 73 4.77 20.72 14.84
C PRO A 73 6.30 20.76 14.72
N HIS A 74 6.79 21.34 13.64
CA HIS A 74 8.22 21.45 13.31
C HIS A 74 8.92 20.13 12.95
N SER A 75 8.18 19.06 12.71
CA SER A 75 8.74 17.83 12.12
C SER A 75 9.23 18.07 10.70
N MET A 76 10.07 17.18 10.17
CA MET A 76 10.50 17.25 8.77
C MET A 76 9.32 17.23 7.79
N MET A 77 8.24 16.48 8.11
CA MET A 77 7.02 16.45 7.30
C MET A 77 6.31 17.82 7.31
N ASP A 78 6.15 18.45 8.47
CA ASP A 78 5.56 19.78 8.59
C ASP A 78 6.35 20.82 7.81
N GLU A 79 7.66 20.89 8.04
CA GLU A 79 8.51 21.87 7.39
C GLU A 79 8.57 21.70 5.87
N ARG A 80 8.65 20.44 5.39
CA ARG A 80 8.62 20.16 3.96
C ARG A 80 7.28 20.56 3.33
N SER A 81 6.16 20.22 3.96
CA SER A 81 4.83 20.56 3.45
C SER A 81 4.68 22.07 3.29
N ARG A 82 5.03 22.84 4.30
CA ARG A 82 4.96 24.32 4.26
C ARG A 82 5.93 24.92 3.22
N ARG A 83 7.14 24.35 3.07
CA ARG A 83 8.08 24.78 2.05
C ARG A 83 7.53 24.55 0.64
N GLN A 84 6.93 23.39 0.38
CA GLN A 84 6.31 23.10 -0.92
C GLN A 84 5.11 24.00 -1.18
N GLY A 85 4.27 24.27 -0.17
CA GLY A 85 3.19 25.22 -0.27
C GLY A 85 3.60 26.66 -0.60
N SER A 86 4.85 27.02 -0.42
CA SER A 86 5.37 28.33 -0.86
C SER A 86 5.76 28.38 -2.36
N ILE A 87 5.77 27.25 -3.05
CA ILE A 87 6.13 27.16 -4.48
C ILE A 87 4.87 27.40 -5.31
N ILE A 88 4.89 28.44 -6.13
CA ILE A 88 3.79 28.74 -7.05
C ILE A 88 4.01 27.95 -8.35
N LEU A 89 3.06 27.05 -8.65
CA LEU A 89 3.09 26.24 -9.87
C LEU A 89 2.60 27.04 -11.08
N ARG A 90 1.50 27.74 -10.93
CA ARG A 90 0.82 28.53 -11.99
C ARG A 90 -0.23 29.45 -11.39
N LYS A 91 -0.84 30.28 -12.22
CA LYS A 91 -2.07 31.00 -11.90
C LYS A 91 -3.29 30.25 -12.44
N ASP A 92 -4.41 30.35 -11.72
CA ASP A 92 -5.71 29.87 -12.19
C ASP A 92 -6.33 30.83 -13.22
N VAL A 93 -7.53 30.50 -13.71
CA VAL A 93 -8.27 31.32 -14.68
C VAL A 93 -8.67 32.69 -14.13
N ASN A 94 -8.68 32.87 -12.82
CA ASN A 94 -9.02 34.12 -12.11
C ASN A 94 -7.77 34.93 -11.71
N GLY A 95 -6.58 34.41 -12.03
CA GLY A 95 -5.30 35.04 -11.68
C GLY A 95 -4.77 34.72 -10.28
N ASN A 96 -5.41 33.82 -9.54
CA ASN A 96 -4.94 33.38 -8.22
C ASN A 96 -3.77 32.40 -8.35
N ASP A 97 -2.86 32.47 -7.41
CA ASP A 97 -1.71 31.56 -7.36
C ASP A 97 -2.16 30.15 -6.95
N ILE A 98 -1.74 29.15 -7.72
CA ILE A 98 -1.87 27.74 -7.38
C ILE A 98 -0.52 27.27 -6.85
N ALA A 99 -0.46 27.05 -5.54
CA ALA A 99 0.74 26.57 -4.85
C ALA A 99 0.84 25.03 -4.90
N ASP A 100 2.05 24.52 -4.64
CA ASP A 100 2.36 23.09 -4.68
C ASP A 100 2.03 22.35 -3.35
N TRP A 101 0.95 22.74 -2.68
CA TRP A 101 0.49 22.06 -1.49
C TRP A 101 0.16 20.57 -1.76
N ASP A 102 0.45 19.71 -0.79
CA ASP A 102 -0.32 18.47 -0.64
C ASP A 102 -1.62 18.83 0.11
N PRO A 103 -2.79 18.77 -0.56
CA PRO A 103 -4.04 19.22 0.03
C PRO A 103 -4.48 18.40 1.26
N ARG A 104 -3.83 17.27 1.50
CA ARG A 104 -4.09 16.40 2.66
C ARG A 104 -3.36 16.89 3.91
N VAL A 105 -2.23 17.54 3.74
CA VAL A 105 -1.35 17.99 4.84
C VAL A 105 -1.38 19.51 4.99
N GLU A 106 -1.04 20.24 3.95
CA GLU A 106 -0.90 21.71 3.98
C GLU A 106 -0.05 22.17 5.18
N ASP A 107 -0.56 23.11 6.00
CA ASP A 107 0.04 23.57 7.25
C ASP A 107 -0.62 22.94 8.50
N ARG A 108 -1.43 21.89 8.34
CA ARG A 108 -2.26 21.30 9.40
C ARG A 108 -1.44 20.76 10.56
N ILE A 109 -0.25 20.20 10.30
CA ILE A 109 0.60 19.62 11.34
C ILE A 109 1.10 20.70 12.30
N LEU A 110 1.46 21.88 11.80
CA LEU A 110 1.90 23.01 12.64
C LEU A 110 0.82 23.42 13.65
N ASN A 111 -0.44 23.25 13.30
CA ASN A 111 -1.60 23.71 14.07
C ASN A 111 -2.16 22.64 15.03
N LEU A 112 -1.56 21.43 15.08
CA LEU A 112 -2.00 20.36 15.99
C LEU A 112 -1.72 20.74 17.45
N LYS A 113 -2.71 20.47 18.29
CA LYS A 113 -2.59 20.62 19.75
C LYS A 113 -1.90 19.40 20.38
N PRO A 114 -1.44 19.48 21.64
CA PRO A 114 -0.79 18.36 22.31
C PRO A 114 -1.60 17.05 22.33
N GLU A 115 -2.92 17.13 22.42
CA GLU A 115 -3.83 15.98 22.37
C GLU A 115 -4.13 15.49 20.94
N GLU A 116 -3.68 16.21 19.91
CA GLU A 116 -3.92 15.94 18.50
C GLU A 116 -2.66 15.44 17.77
N ILE A 117 -1.48 15.65 18.34
CA ILE A 117 -0.22 15.16 17.76
C ILE A 117 -0.12 13.63 17.77
N GLY A 118 0.68 13.08 16.88
CA GLY A 118 1.09 11.67 16.92
C GLY A 118 2.41 11.50 17.63
N TYR A 119 2.56 10.40 18.35
CA TYR A 119 3.87 9.94 18.84
C TYR A 119 3.90 8.45 19.06
N GLU A 120 5.10 7.90 19.01
CA GLU A 120 5.48 6.55 19.41
C GLU A 120 6.70 6.67 20.33
N ASN A 121 6.48 6.46 21.63
CA ASN A 121 7.51 6.58 22.66
C ASN A 121 8.00 5.20 23.08
N VAL A 122 9.18 4.80 22.63
CA VAL A 122 9.78 3.53 23.01
C VAL A 122 10.47 3.66 24.37
N SER A 123 9.94 2.95 25.36
CA SER A 123 10.46 2.99 26.74
C SER A 123 11.58 2.00 26.98
N SER A 124 11.63 0.88 26.25
CA SER A 124 12.71 -0.09 26.36
C SER A 124 12.90 -0.88 25.06
N VAL A 125 14.17 -1.16 24.74
CA VAL A 125 14.56 -2.12 23.70
C VAL A 125 15.53 -3.11 24.31
N LYS A 126 15.20 -4.39 24.27
CA LYS A 126 16.10 -5.47 24.68
C LYS A 126 16.45 -6.34 23.49
N MET A 127 17.68 -6.75 23.36
CA MET A 127 18.11 -7.81 22.45
C MET A 127 18.55 -9.03 23.23
N ASN A 128 17.90 -10.17 22.97
CA ASN A 128 18.14 -11.42 23.73
C ASN A 128 18.09 -11.21 25.25
N GLY A 129 17.10 -10.45 25.74
CA GLY A 129 16.87 -10.11 27.14
C GLY A 129 17.75 -9.00 27.72
N ARG A 130 18.71 -8.45 26.98
CA ARG A 130 19.60 -7.39 27.42
C ARG A 130 19.17 -6.02 26.93
N LEU A 131 19.08 -5.05 27.82
CA LEU A 131 18.75 -3.67 27.49
C LEU A 131 19.80 -3.08 26.55
N GLN A 132 19.34 -2.41 25.48
CA GLN A 132 20.19 -1.76 24.49
C GLN A 132 20.15 -0.24 24.66
N LYS A 133 21.20 0.44 24.20
CA LYS A 133 21.24 1.91 24.14
C LYS A 133 20.53 2.38 22.88
N THR A 134 19.72 3.41 23.03
CA THR A 134 18.95 3.99 21.93
C THR A 134 19.24 5.46 21.75
N LYS A 135 19.05 5.95 20.53
CA LYS A 135 19.09 7.38 20.19
C LYS A 135 17.99 7.69 19.19
N LEU A 136 17.16 8.67 19.53
CA LEU A 136 16.09 9.13 18.65
C LEU A 136 16.61 10.20 17.69
N HIS A 137 16.29 10.03 16.40
CA HIS A 137 16.53 10.98 15.32
C HIS A 137 15.21 11.19 14.57
N GLU A 138 14.43 12.17 15.00
CA GLU A 138 13.12 12.44 14.44
C GLU A 138 12.19 11.19 14.47
N THR A 139 11.91 10.61 13.29
CA THR A 139 11.10 9.41 13.13
C THR A 139 11.94 8.12 13.12
N ILE A 140 13.23 8.19 13.43
CA ILE A 140 14.13 7.04 13.42
C ILE A 140 14.71 6.80 14.81
N LEU A 141 14.53 5.61 15.34
CA LEU A 141 15.18 5.14 16.57
C LEU A 141 16.39 4.29 16.19
N GLU A 142 17.59 4.80 16.45
CA GLU A 142 18.83 4.04 16.34
C GLU A 142 19.03 3.22 17.62
N VAL A 143 19.33 1.94 17.48
CA VAL A 143 19.66 1.01 18.58
C VAL A 143 21.09 0.54 18.42
N MET A 144 21.94 0.95 19.35
CA MET A 144 23.34 0.53 19.42
C MET A 144 23.43 -0.80 20.19
N LEU A 145 23.93 -1.84 19.51
CA LEU A 145 23.93 -3.19 20.06
C LEU A 145 25.12 -3.42 21.02
N ASP A 146 24.86 -3.99 22.19
CA ASP A 146 25.88 -4.40 23.14
C ASP A 146 26.74 -5.55 22.63
N LYS A 147 26.15 -6.38 21.76
CA LYS A 147 26.80 -7.43 20.97
C LYS A 147 26.32 -7.36 19.54
N PRO A 148 27.22 -7.52 18.55
CA PRO A 148 26.80 -7.49 17.16
C PRO A 148 25.95 -8.71 16.80
N ILE A 149 25.08 -8.54 15.80
CA ILE A 149 24.35 -9.63 15.17
C ILE A 149 25.24 -10.22 14.08
N LEU A 150 25.60 -11.48 14.24
CA LEU A 150 26.50 -12.16 13.32
C LEU A 150 25.79 -12.51 11.99
N PRO A 151 26.54 -12.70 10.90
CA PRO A 151 26.01 -13.25 9.66
C PRO A 151 25.24 -14.54 9.88
N LYS A 152 24.12 -14.71 9.15
CA LYS A 152 23.30 -15.94 9.16
C LYS A 152 22.84 -16.35 10.57
N SER A 153 22.62 -15.38 11.46
CA SER A 153 22.18 -15.64 12.82
C SER A 153 20.80 -15.03 13.10
N LYS A 154 20.21 -15.47 14.20
CA LYS A 154 18.92 -14.98 14.69
C LYS A 154 19.11 -14.30 16.04
N VAL A 155 18.40 -13.19 16.24
CA VAL A 155 18.23 -12.53 17.56
C VAL A 155 16.76 -12.25 17.83
N VAL A 156 16.45 -11.96 19.09
CA VAL A 156 15.11 -11.57 19.52
C VAL A 156 15.18 -10.16 20.10
N PHE A 157 14.33 -9.27 19.59
CA PHE A 157 14.11 -7.96 20.18
C PHE A 157 12.80 -7.97 20.96
N ASP A 158 12.82 -7.48 22.18
CA ASP A 158 11.63 -7.18 22.97
C ASP A 158 11.54 -5.67 23.17
N MET A 159 10.35 -5.11 22.94
CA MET A 159 10.13 -3.67 22.98
C MET A 159 8.81 -3.34 23.68
N ASP A 160 8.85 -2.35 24.57
CA ASP A 160 7.69 -1.71 25.16
C ASP A 160 7.60 -0.25 24.67
N TRP A 161 6.39 0.18 24.29
CA TRP A 161 6.14 1.57 23.88
C TRP A 161 4.75 2.03 24.29
N ASP A 162 4.57 3.32 24.32
CA ASP A 162 3.29 3.99 24.36
C ASP A 162 3.14 4.92 23.17
N ALA A 163 1.90 5.09 22.71
CA ALA A 163 1.62 5.89 21.53
C ALA A 163 0.31 6.67 21.69
N GLN A 164 0.25 7.83 21.02
CA GLN A 164 -0.95 8.62 20.84
C GLN A 164 -1.35 8.66 19.37
N VAL A 165 -2.60 8.32 19.09
CA VAL A 165 -3.15 8.36 17.74
C VAL A 165 -3.32 9.82 17.33
N PRO A 166 -2.65 10.29 16.25
CA PRO A 166 -2.79 11.66 15.78
C PRO A 166 -4.21 11.95 15.30
N LEU A 167 -4.61 13.20 15.31
CA LEU A 167 -5.75 13.63 14.50
C LEU A 167 -5.46 13.30 13.02
N GLN A 168 -6.47 12.87 12.28
CA GLN A 168 -6.26 12.49 10.87
C GLN A 168 -5.72 13.68 10.06
N VAL A 169 -4.46 13.61 9.68
CA VAL A 169 -3.78 14.57 8.80
C VAL A 169 -3.33 13.90 7.52
N ARG A 170 -2.56 12.81 7.65
CA ARG A 170 -1.99 12.10 6.50
C ARG A 170 -2.07 10.60 6.75
N ARG A 171 -2.79 9.85 5.89
CA ARG A 171 -2.95 8.38 5.92
C ARG A 171 -3.50 7.83 7.24
N SER A 172 -2.79 8.09 8.32
CA SER A 172 -3.03 7.61 9.68
C SER A 172 -3.78 8.62 10.52
N GLY A 173 -4.56 8.13 11.47
CA GLY A 173 -5.11 9.02 12.48
C GLY A 173 -6.50 8.64 12.96
N ARG A 174 -7.07 9.52 13.76
CA ARG A 174 -8.41 9.42 14.34
C ARG A 174 -9.31 10.54 13.86
N ASP A 175 -10.62 10.35 14.05
CA ASP A 175 -11.63 11.37 13.81
C ASP A 175 -11.53 11.97 12.40
N ASN A 176 -11.50 11.09 11.40
CA ASN A 176 -11.34 11.49 10.01
C ASN A 176 -12.53 12.35 9.55
N PRO A 177 -12.31 13.62 9.18
CA PRO A 177 -13.41 14.51 8.82
C PRO A 177 -14.07 14.17 7.47
N ALA A 178 -13.38 13.43 6.59
CA ALA A 178 -13.90 13.08 5.27
C ALA A 178 -14.68 11.75 5.28
N THR A 179 -14.24 10.78 6.08
CA THR A 179 -14.82 9.44 6.11
C THR A 179 -15.65 9.15 7.35
N LEU A 180 -15.57 10.01 8.37
CA LEU A 180 -16.12 9.84 9.73
C LEU A 180 -15.59 8.59 10.44
N VAL A 181 -14.54 7.96 9.90
CA VAL A 181 -13.94 6.77 10.51
C VAL A 181 -13.15 7.17 11.75
N ARG A 182 -13.39 6.43 12.82
CA ARG A 182 -12.82 6.75 14.14
C ARG A 182 -11.32 6.51 14.19
N TYR A 183 -10.83 5.40 13.64
CA TYR A 183 -9.40 5.07 13.65
C TYR A 183 -8.96 4.47 12.31
N THR A 184 -7.93 5.07 11.71
CA THR A 184 -7.15 4.50 10.62
C THR A 184 -5.73 4.31 11.14
N MET A 185 -5.37 3.06 11.44
CA MET A 185 -4.15 2.69 12.15
C MET A 185 -3.14 2.12 11.16
N THR A 186 -2.44 3.03 10.50
CA THR A 186 -1.35 2.73 9.60
C THR A 186 -0.04 3.27 10.18
N GLN A 187 1.10 2.62 9.93
CA GLN A 187 2.40 3.02 10.51
C GLN A 187 2.38 3.25 12.03
N TRP A 188 1.66 2.41 12.77
CA TRP A 188 1.23 2.59 14.16
C TRP A 188 2.14 1.92 15.20
N TYR A 189 3.21 1.27 14.78
CA TYR A 189 4.11 0.51 15.64
C TYR A 189 5.57 0.76 15.27
N PRO A 190 6.52 0.65 16.23
CA PRO A 190 7.95 0.72 15.94
C PRO A 190 8.35 -0.37 14.94
N LYS A 191 8.59 0.00 13.69
CA LYS A 191 8.86 -0.90 12.57
C LYS A 191 10.36 -0.98 12.30
N LEU A 192 10.93 -2.19 12.28
CA LEU A 192 12.33 -2.42 11.95
C LEU A 192 12.61 -1.97 10.51
N ALA A 193 13.63 -1.15 10.32
CA ALA A 193 14.09 -0.75 9.00
C ALA A 193 14.68 -1.95 8.22
N GLU A 194 14.56 -1.92 6.89
CA GLU A 194 15.18 -2.93 6.03
C GLU A 194 16.71 -2.76 5.99
N TYR A 195 17.40 -3.89 5.93
CA TYR A 195 18.83 -3.98 5.64
C TYR A 195 19.02 -4.91 4.45
N ASP A 196 19.43 -4.34 3.34
CA ASP A 196 19.67 -5.07 2.10
C ASP A 196 21.13 -4.92 1.60
N TYR A 197 21.40 -5.26 0.35
CA TYR A 197 22.75 -5.18 -0.21
C TYR A 197 23.30 -3.75 -0.33
N GLU A 198 22.47 -2.72 -0.20
CA GLU A 198 22.86 -1.31 -0.14
C GLU A 198 23.08 -0.82 1.31
N GLY A 199 22.76 -1.66 2.30
CA GLY A 199 22.87 -1.36 3.70
C GLY A 199 21.53 -1.10 4.38
N TRP A 200 21.52 -0.32 5.46
CA TRP A 200 20.32 0.08 6.17
C TRP A 200 19.54 1.17 5.42
N HIS A 201 18.22 1.07 5.44
CA HIS A 201 17.30 2.07 4.89
C HIS A 201 16.49 2.79 5.99
N PRO A 202 17.13 3.56 6.88
CA PRO A 202 16.47 4.32 7.94
C PRO A 202 15.99 5.67 7.41
N THR A 203 15.14 5.65 6.38
CA THR A 203 14.62 6.86 5.76
C THR A 203 13.60 7.54 6.67
N PRO A 204 13.80 8.80 7.11
CA PRO A 204 12.82 9.53 7.89
C PRO A 204 11.49 9.66 7.16
N TYR A 205 10.39 9.66 7.89
CA TYR A 205 9.07 9.84 7.29
C TYR A 205 8.80 11.32 7.03
N VAL A 206 8.91 11.71 5.76
CA VAL A 206 8.75 13.11 5.34
C VAL A 206 7.48 13.31 4.52
N GLY A 207 7.06 12.33 3.72
CA GLY A 207 5.81 12.49 3.00
C GLY A 207 5.46 11.40 1.99
N ARG A 208 6.34 10.43 1.78
CA ARG A 208 6.18 9.41 0.73
C ARG A 208 5.94 8.02 1.31
N GLU A 209 6.26 6.98 0.54
CA GLU A 209 5.92 5.59 0.80
C GLU A 209 6.92 4.88 1.73
N PHE A 210 6.78 3.59 1.88
CA PHE A 210 7.42 2.81 2.94
C PHE A 210 8.20 1.63 2.37
N TYR A 211 9.23 1.20 3.12
CA TYR A 211 10.03 0.02 2.80
C TYR A 211 10.19 -0.85 4.04
N GLY A 212 9.99 -2.15 3.95
CA GLY A 212 9.96 -3.00 5.13
C GLY A 212 10.40 -4.44 4.90
N VAL A 213 10.81 -5.07 5.99
CA VAL A 213 11.31 -6.45 6.03
C VAL A 213 10.19 -7.46 5.88
N TRP A 214 10.35 -8.42 4.97
CA TRP A 214 9.42 -9.54 4.83
C TRP A 214 9.36 -10.41 6.07
N GLY A 215 8.16 -10.75 6.50
CA GLY A 215 7.97 -11.57 7.69
C GLY A 215 6.55 -12.01 7.97
N ASP A 216 6.37 -12.54 9.17
CA ASP A 216 5.07 -12.99 9.66
C ASP A 216 4.62 -12.09 10.81
N TYR A 217 3.35 -11.72 10.83
CA TYR A 217 2.78 -10.86 11.85
C TYR A 217 1.69 -11.61 12.62
N ASP A 218 1.81 -11.60 13.94
CA ASP A 218 0.85 -12.10 14.92
C ASP A 218 0.46 -10.94 15.80
N VAL A 219 -0.76 -10.42 15.63
CA VAL A 219 -1.18 -9.13 16.20
C VAL A 219 -2.43 -9.29 17.03
N THR A 220 -2.33 -8.97 18.31
CA THR A 220 -3.45 -8.95 19.24
C THR A 220 -3.83 -7.51 19.57
N ILE A 221 -5.08 -7.14 19.30
CA ILE A 221 -5.63 -5.80 19.54
C ILE A 221 -6.79 -5.91 20.51
N LYS A 222 -6.65 -5.29 21.68
CA LYS A 222 -7.71 -5.16 22.66
C LYS A 222 -8.32 -3.78 22.59
N ILE A 223 -9.61 -3.69 22.28
CA ILE A 223 -10.35 -2.43 22.07
C ILE A 223 -11.79 -2.60 22.54
N ASP A 224 -12.50 -1.49 22.76
CA ASP A 224 -13.88 -1.49 23.20
C ASP A 224 -14.78 -2.35 22.30
N LYS A 225 -15.72 -3.07 22.90
CA LYS A 225 -16.54 -4.13 22.27
C LYS A 225 -17.41 -3.68 21.10
N ASN A 226 -17.64 -2.38 20.97
CA ASN A 226 -18.50 -1.82 19.92
C ASN A 226 -17.77 -1.59 18.60
N TYR A 227 -16.42 -1.64 18.61
CA TYR A 227 -15.63 -1.40 17.42
C TYR A 227 -15.55 -2.64 16.53
N LEU A 228 -15.85 -2.46 15.25
CA LEU A 228 -15.57 -3.42 14.20
C LEU A 228 -14.22 -3.07 13.57
N LEU A 229 -13.33 -4.07 13.46
CA LEU A 229 -12.00 -3.93 12.88
C LEU A 229 -11.91 -4.65 11.53
N GLY A 230 -11.12 -4.04 10.64
CA GLY A 230 -10.59 -4.68 9.45
C GLY A 230 -9.11 -4.34 9.31
N GLY A 231 -8.33 -5.19 8.62
CA GLY A 231 -6.91 -4.94 8.48
C GLY A 231 -6.17 -6.02 7.71
N SER A 232 -4.86 -5.96 7.81
CA SER A 232 -3.93 -6.94 7.23
C SER A 232 -4.15 -8.32 7.82
N GLY A 233 -4.00 -9.35 6.99
CA GLY A 233 -4.07 -10.74 7.43
C GLY A 233 -5.48 -11.25 7.70
N THR A 234 -5.56 -12.33 8.46
CA THR A 234 -6.79 -13.06 8.75
C THR A 234 -7.07 -13.06 10.24
N ILE A 235 -8.34 -12.87 10.63
CA ILE A 235 -8.77 -12.97 12.02
C ILE A 235 -8.82 -14.45 12.40
N THR A 236 -8.09 -14.83 13.44
CA THR A 236 -7.99 -16.24 13.89
C THR A 236 -9.08 -16.63 14.89
N ASN A 237 -9.65 -15.66 15.60
CA ASN A 237 -10.71 -15.86 16.60
C ASN A 237 -12.06 -15.29 16.15
N ALA A 238 -12.37 -15.38 14.87
CA ALA A 238 -13.57 -14.83 14.23
C ALA A 238 -14.88 -15.21 14.93
N ASN A 239 -15.01 -16.45 15.43
CA ASN A 239 -16.20 -16.93 16.11
C ASN A 239 -16.43 -16.27 17.48
N GLU A 240 -15.38 -15.80 18.14
CA GLU A 240 -15.45 -15.05 19.40
C GLU A 240 -15.85 -13.60 19.16
N ILE A 241 -15.39 -13.04 18.05
CA ILE A 241 -15.58 -11.64 17.67
C ILE A 241 -16.99 -11.39 17.11
N GLY A 242 -17.43 -12.17 16.15
CA GLY A 242 -18.68 -11.93 15.41
C GLY A 242 -18.51 -10.86 14.32
N PHE A 243 -19.35 -9.84 14.30
CA PHE A 243 -19.35 -8.72 13.34
C PHE A 243 -19.31 -9.13 11.85
N GLY A 244 -19.90 -10.31 11.50
CA GLY A 244 -19.88 -10.83 10.13
C GLY A 244 -18.63 -11.64 9.76
N TYR A 245 -17.67 -11.80 10.68
CA TYR A 245 -16.52 -12.69 10.49
C TYR A 245 -16.77 -14.14 10.95
N SER A 246 -17.72 -14.33 11.87
CA SER A 246 -18.01 -15.64 12.43
C SER A 246 -18.67 -16.58 11.43
N THR A 247 -18.44 -17.89 11.62
CA THR A 247 -19.16 -18.92 10.88
C THR A 247 -20.67 -18.84 11.17
N ALA A 248 -21.51 -19.05 10.17
CA ALA A 248 -22.96 -19.02 10.33
C ALA A 248 -23.41 -19.97 11.44
N GLY A 249 -24.23 -19.45 12.37
CA GLY A 249 -24.77 -20.21 13.52
C GLY A 249 -23.87 -20.24 14.76
N SER A 250 -22.66 -19.66 14.73
CA SER A 250 -21.84 -19.52 15.94
C SER A 250 -22.43 -18.47 16.89
N LYS A 251 -22.39 -18.76 18.20
CA LYS A 251 -22.79 -17.79 19.23
C LYS A 251 -21.59 -17.01 19.69
N THR A 252 -21.62 -15.69 19.49
CA THR A 252 -20.61 -14.77 20.03
C THR A 252 -21.01 -14.39 21.46
N THR A 253 -20.10 -14.57 22.41
CA THR A 253 -20.28 -14.15 23.81
C THR A 253 -19.49 -12.89 24.07
N LYS A 254 -20.15 -11.73 24.01
CA LYS A 254 -19.54 -10.44 24.39
C LYS A 254 -19.71 -10.22 25.90
N SER A 255 -18.85 -10.83 26.71
CA SER A 255 -18.95 -10.79 28.18
C SER A 255 -18.12 -9.66 28.82
N SER A 256 -17.24 -8.98 28.09
CA SER A 256 -16.38 -7.91 28.60
C SER A 256 -16.66 -6.57 27.92
N ASP A 257 -16.19 -5.47 28.50
CA ASP A 257 -16.28 -4.13 27.91
C ASP A 257 -15.35 -3.93 26.72
N LYS A 258 -14.31 -4.77 26.61
CA LYS A 258 -13.40 -4.82 25.46
C LYS A 258 -13.44 -6.19 24.79
N LEU A 259 -13.21 -6.22 23.49
CA LEU A 259 -12.94 -7.43 22.71
C LEU A 259 -11.44 -7.52 22.40
N THR A 260 -10.97 -8.75 22.30
CA THR A 260 -9.60 -9.05 21.87
C THR A 260 -9.63 -9.61 20.46
N TRP A 261 -9.12 -8.85 19.51
CA TRP A 261 -8.99 -9.22 18.11
C TRP A 261 -7.63 -9.86 17.89
N HIS A 262 -7.57 -11.01 17.24
CA HIS A 262 -6.33 -11.70 16.95
C HIS A 262 -6.18 -11.92 15.44
N PHE A 263 -5.18 -11.27 14.85
CA PHE A 263 -4.86 -11.33 13.43
C PHE A 263 -3.55 -12.07 13.19
N THR A 264 -3.48 -12.79 12.07
CA THR A 264 -2.23 -13.34 11.54
C THR A 264 -2.06 -12.95 10.08
N ALA A 265 -0.88 -12.42 9.74
CA ALA A 265 -0.55 -12.05 8.37
C ALA A 265 0.81 -12.69 8.00
N PRO A 266 0.81 -13.84 7.33
CA PRO A 266 2.05 -14.50 6.94
C PRO A 266 2.65 -13.86 5.70
N ASN A 267 3.97 -13.74 5.71
CA ASN A 267 4.79 -13.31 4.58
C ASN A 267 4.36 -11.97 3.97
N VAL A 268 4.31 -10.95 4.82
CA VAL A 268 4.04 -9.55 4.49
C VAL A 268 5.16 -8.65 5.04
N HIS A 269 5.21 -7.38 4.66
CA HIS A 269 6.25 -6.45 5.12
C HIS A 269 5.70 -5.25 5.90
N ASP A 270 4.39 -5.25 6.17
CA ASP A 270 3.71 -4.28 7.02
C ASP A 270 2.41 -4.83 7.57
N PHE A 271 1.80 -4.11 8.52
CA PHE A 271 0.50 -4.44 9.10
C PHE A 271 -0.30 -3.17 9.39
N ALA A 272 -1.46 -3.03 8.76
CA ALA A 272 -2.37 -1.93 8.98
C ALA A 272 -3.76 -2.43 9.41
N TRP A 273 -4.52 -1.59 10.10
CA TRP A 273 -5.89 -1.87 10.49
C TRP A 273 -6.69 -0.57 10.64
N ALA A 274 -7.99 -0.68 10.60
CA ALA A 274 -8.90 0.42 10.92
C ALA A 274 -10.03 -0.07 11.79
N ALA A 275 -10.65 0.82 12.55
CA ALA A 275 -11.72 0.50 13.48
C ALA A 275 -12.76 1.61 13.57
N ASP A 276 -14.02 1.19 13.50
CA ASP A 276 -15.14 2.12 13.66
C ASP A 276 -16.35 1.37 14.26
N PRO A 277 -17.12 1.98 15.20
CA PRO A 277 -18.32 1.38 15.73
C PRO A 277 -19.49 1.32 14.73
N GLU A 278 -19.48 2.18 13.70
CA GLU A 278 -20.54 2.32 12.69
C GLU A 278 -20.21 1.59 11.37
N TYR A 279 -19.12 0.83 11.32
CA TYR A 279 -18.80 0.06 10.13
C TYR A 279 -19.87 -0.96 9.79
N LYS A 280 -20.30 -0.93 8.53
CA LYS A 280 -20.96 -2.07 7.86
C LYS A 280 -19.90 -2.99 7.28
N HIS A 281 -20.17 -4.30 7.27
CA HIS A 281 -19.26 -5.30 6.75
C HIS A 281 -19.94 -6.14 5.66
N LEU A 282 -19.39 -6.10 4.45
CA LEU A 282 -19.80 -6.94 3.32
C LEU A 282 -18.74 -8.01 3.08
N VAL A 283 -19.18 -9.17 2.67
CA VAL A 283 -18.29 -10.31 2.35
C VAL A 283 -18.67 -10.88 1.00
N ARG A 284 -17.66 -11.15 0.15
CA ARG A 284 -17.81 -11.88 -1.11
C ARG A 284 -16.71 -12.93 -1.24
N GLN A 285 -17.08 -14.11 -1.72
CA GLN A 285 -16.10 -15.15 -2.02
C GLN A 285 -15.74 -15.11 -3.49
N VAL A 286 -14.47 -14.92 -3.80
CA VAL A 286 -13.97 -15.12 -5.16
C VAL A 286 -13.85 -16.61 -5.45
N PRO A 287 -14.45 -17.15 -6.53
CA PRO A 287 -14.28 -18.56 -6.87
C PRO A 287 -12.79 -18.91 -7.10
N ASN A 288 -12.29 -19.87 -6.33
CA ASN A 288 -10.86 -20.26 -6.33
C ASN A 288 -9.89 -19.07 -6.08
N GLY A 289 -10.29 -18.14 -5.25
CA GLY A 289 -9.53 -16.95 -4.89
C GLY A 289 -9.80 -16.49 -3.46
N PRO A 290 -9.39 -15.26 -3.11
CA PRO A 290 -9.54 -14.73 -1.76
C PRO A 290 -11.00 -14.47 -1.38
N THR A 291 -11.26 -14.41 -0.08
CA THR A 291 -12.46 -13.76 0.45
C THR A 291 -12.26 -12.25 0.41
N ILE A 292 -13.20 -11.53 -0.18
CA ILE A 292 -13.21 -10.07 -0.22
C ILE A 292 -14.07 -9.55 0.93
N HIS A 293 -13.49 -8.71 1.75
CA HIS A 293 -14.16 -7.95 2.80
C HIS A 293 -14.26 -6.49 2.39
N VAL A 294 -15.42 -5.87 2.62
CA VAL A 294 -15.61 -4.41 2.47
C VAL A 294 -16.17 -3.87 3.76
N LEU A 295 -15.45 -2.97 4.39
CA LEU A 295 -15.87 -2.30 5.62
C LEU A 295 -16.06 -0.81 5.33
N TYR A 296 -17.23 -0.26 5.64
CA TYR A 296 -17.50 1.15 5.37
C TYR A 296 -18.45 1.78 6.37
N ASN A 297 -18.21 3.06 6.66
CA ASN A 297 -19.09 3.87 7.50
C ASN A 297 -20.23 4.44 6.64
N ALA A 298 -21.45 3.98 6.89
CA ALA A 298 -22.61 4.42 6.15
C ALA A 298 -23.05 5.85 6.53
N GLN A 299 -22.71 6.33 7.74
CA GLN A 299 -23.07 7.69 8.20
C GLN A 299 -22.34 8.76 7.37
N ALA A 300 -21.14 8.47 6.86
CA ALA A 300 -20.38 9.35 5.99
C ALA A 300 -21.14 9.76 4.71
N SER A 301 -22.15 8.99 4.30
CA SER A 301 -23.00 9.36 3.16
C SER A 301 -23.72 10.69 3.36
N ARG A 302 -24.04 11.09 4.60
CA ARG A 302 -24.72 12.37 4.88
C ARG A 302 -23.79 13.54 4.60
N ASP A 303 -22.59 13.52 5.15
CA ASP A 303 -21.61 14.60 4.95
C ASP A 303 -21.18 14.69 3.49
N ALA A 304 -20.99 13.52 2.85
CA ALA A 304 -20.72 13.46 1.42
C ALA A 304 -21.85 14.09 0.59
N TYR A 305 -23.12 13.81 0.94
CA TYR A 305 -24.27 14.43 0.28
C TYR A 305 -24.32 15.94 0.49
N GLU A 306 -24.10 16.42 1.72
CA GLU A 306 -24.15 17.84 2.04
C GLU A 306 -23.11 18.66 1.28
N ASN A 307 -21.94 18.06 1.04
CA ASN A 307 -20.85 18.67 0.28
C ASN A 307 -21.03 18.60 -1.26
N LEU A 308 -22.07 17.90 -1.79
CA LEU A 308 -22.35 17.90 -3.21
C LEU A 308 -22.78 19.27 -3.72
N THR A 309 -22.40 19.57 -4.96
CA THR A 309 -22.95 20.72 -5.70
C THR A 309 -24.45 20.56 -5.91
N ALA A 310 -25.17 21.67 -6.13
CA ALA A 310 -26.60 21.63 -6.45
C ALA A 310 -26.91 20.76 -7.68
N ALA A 311 -26.07 20.84 -8.72
CA ALA A 311 -26.20 20.00 -9.91
C ALA A 311 -26.05 18.50 -9.59
N SER A 312 -25.10 18.15 -8.72
CA SER A 312 -24.91 16.76 -8.29
C SER A 312 -26.06 16.26 -7.42
N LYS A 313 -26.60 17.08 -6.50
CA LYS A 313 -27.79 16.75 -5.71
C LYS A 313 -29.02 16.50 -6.60
N ALA A 314 -29.17 17.25 -7.69
CA ALA A 314 -30.29 17.09 -8.62
C ALA A 314 -30.31 15.69 -9.27
N ASN A 315 -29.16 15.02 -9.47
CA ASN A 315 -29.10 13.63 -9.94
C ASN A 315 -29.82 12.64 -9.02
N TYR A 316 -30.00 13.00 -7.76
CA TYR A 316 -30.72 12.23 -6.74
C TYR A 316 -32.09 12.82 -6.43
N ASN A 317 -32.60 13.73 -7.29
CA ASN A 317 -33.84 14.49 -7.06
C ASN A 317 -33.82 15.33 -5.77
N ASN A 318 -32.64 15.76 -5.32
CA ASN A 318 -32.40 16.44 -4.05
C ASN A 318 -32.86 15.62 -2.80
N ASP A 319 -32.89 14.29 -2.91
CA ASP A 319 -33.32 13.35 -1.86
C ASP A 319 -32.12 12.61 -1.28
N PHE A 320 -31.80 12.88 -0.02
CA PHE A 320 -30.73 12.23 0.69
C PHE A 320 -30.90 10.69 0.76
N ASN A 321 -32.12 10.18 0.92
CA ASN A 321 -32.32 8.74 1.02
C ASN A 321 -31.91 8.00 -0.27
N LYS A 322 -32.17 8.63 -1.41
CA LYS A 322 -31.70 8.09 -2.70
C LYS A 322 -30.18 8.09 -2.80
N TYR A 323 -29.55 9.15 -2.31
CA TYR A 323 -28.10 9.22 -2.26
C TYR A 323 -27.51 8.16 -1.32
N ALA A 324 -28.06 7.99 -0.13
CA ALA A 324 -27.62 6.98 0.84
C ALA A 324 -27.77 5.54 0.30
N GLN A 325 -28.88 5.26 -0.41
CA GLN A 325 -29.06 3.98 -1.10
C GLN A 325 -28.01 3.78 -2.20
N ASN A 326 -27.68 4.81 -2.96
CA ASN A 326 -26.64 4.75 -3.97
C ASN A 326 -25.26 4.57 -3.33
N TRP A 327 -24.96 5.21 -2.20
CA TRP A 327 -23.72 5.02 -1.43
C TRP A 327 -23.53 3.56 -1.01
N ASP A 328 -24.55 2.94 -0.42
CA ASP A 328 -24.53 1.52 -0.08
C ASP A 328 -24.37 0.63 -1.33
N ALA A 329 -25.05 0.97 -2.43
CA ALA A 329 -24.93 0.24 -3.69
C ALA A 329 -23.52 0.32 -4.29
N GLN A 330 -22.85 1.46 -4.23
CA GLN A 330 -21.48 1.63 -4.71
C GLN A 330 -20.47 0.81 -3.89
N TRP A 331 -20.61 0.71 -2.55
CA TRP A 331 -19.76 -0.18 -1.75
C TRP A 331 -20.00 -1.67 -2.07
N ASN A 332 -21.26 -2.05 -2.36
CA ASN A 332 -21.55 -3.40 -2.88
C ASN A 332 -20.91 -3.61 -4.25
N GLU A 333 -20.93 -2.59 -5.13
CA GLU A 333 -20.29 -2.66 -6.45
C GLU A 333 -18.76 -2.86 -6.33
N VAL A 334 -18.07 -2.24 -5.36
CA VAL A 334 -16.65 -2.50 -5.09
C VAL A 334 -16.42 -3.99 -4.81
N ALA A 335 -17.24 -4.59 -3.95
CA ALA A 335 -17.13 -6.02 -3.61
C ALA A 335 -17.40 -6.93 -4.83
N ASP A 336 -18.46 -6.64 -5.58
CA ASP A 336 -18.88 -7.44 -6.74
C ASP A 336 -17.91 -7.27 -7.92
N ALA A 337 -17.38 -6.06 -8.12
CA ALA A 337 -16.36 -5.77 -9.13
C ALA A 337 -15.05 -6.51 -8.86
N ALA A 338 -14.62 -6.59 -7.60
CA ALA A 338 -13.44 -7.35 -7.21
C ALA A 338 -13.58 -8.84 -7.61
N VAL A 339 -14.75 -9.45 -7.36
CA VAL A 339 -15.03 -10.83 -7.79
C VAL A 339 -14.98 -10.96 -9.31
N LEU A 340 -15.55 -9.99 -10.04
CA LEU A 340 -15.61 -10.02 -11.50
C LEU A 340 -14.24 -9.92 -12.16
N VAL A 341 -13.35 -9.04 -11.65
CA VAL A 341 -12.06 -8.77 -12.29
C VAL A 341 -10.95 -9.73 -11.89
N TYR A 342 -11.05 -10.42 -10.76
CA TYR A 342 -9.99 -11.29 -10.25
C TYR A 342 -9.48 -12.36 -11.24
N PRO A 343 -10.33 -13.08 -12.00
CA PRO A 343 -9.85 -14.06 -12.99
C PRO A 343 -8.96 -13.43 -14.06
N PHE A 344 -9.25 -12.19 -14.46
CA PHE A 344 -8.42 -11.42 -15.40
C PHE A 344 -7.09 -11.03 -14.75
N ILE A 345 -7.12 -10.51 -13.53
CA ILE A 345 -5.91 -10.12 -12.77
C ILE A 345 -5.00 -11.34 -12.60
N LYS A 346 -5.54 -12.46 -12.10
CA LYS A 346 -4.79 -13.72 -11.92
C LYS A 346 -4.11 -14.18 -13.20
N LYS A 347 -4.81 -14.10 -14.34
CA LYS A 347 -4.28 -14.51 -15.65
C LYS A 347 -3.19 -13.56 -16.14
N THR A 348 -3.34 -12.25 -15.90
CA THR A 348 -2.49 -11.21 -16.52
C THR A 348 -1.29 -10.87 -15.66
N PHE A 349 -1.46 -10.77 -14.35
CA PHE A 349 -0.45 -10.27 -13.41
C PHE A 349 0.06 -11.33 -12.42
N GLY A 350 -0.63 -12.45 -12.29
CA GLY A 350 -0.28 -13.54 -11.38
C GLY A 350 -1.33 -13.78 -10.30
N GLU A 351 -1.15 -14.85 -9.55
CA GLU A 351 -2.09 -15.26 -8.50
C GLU A 351 -1.93 -14.43 -7.23
N TYR A 352 -3.03 -14.04 -6.60
CA TYR A 352 -3.03 -13.50 -5.25
C TYR A 352 -2.94 -14.64 -4.23
N PRO A 353 -1.85 -14.76 -3.45
CA PRO A 353 -1.56 -15.96 -2.67
C PRO A 353 -2.20 -15.98 -1.28
N TYR A 354 -2.81 -14.88 -0.86
CA TYR A 354 -3.40 -14.77 0.46
C TYR A 354 -4.88 -15.16 0.46
N ARG A 355 -5.41 -15.51 1.65
CA ARG A 355 -6.77 -16.04 1.80
C ARG A 355 -7.85 -14.98 1.74
N GLN A 356 -7.51 -13.73 2.01
CA GLN A 356 -8.46 -12.63 2.07
C GLN A 356 -7.85 -11.32 1.57
N TYR A 357 -8.72 -10.37 1.18
CA TYR A 357 -8.39 -8.97 0.94
C TYR A 357 -9.50 -8.08 1.48
N SER A 358 -9.16 -6.94 2.10
CA SER A 358 -10.11 -6.00 2.70
C SER A 358 -10.04 -4.64 2.04
N PHE A 359 -11.17 -4.16 1.49
CA PHE A 359 -11.36 -2.75 1.14
C PHE A 359 -11.97 -2.06 2.36
N ILE A 360 -11.29 -1.07 2.92
CA ILE A 360 -11.66 -0.45 4.18
C ILE A 360 -11.84 1.05 3.98
N HIS A 361 -13.02 1.56 4.30
CA HIS A 361 -13.28 2.99 4.30
C HIS A 361 -12.45 3.66 5.39
N GLY A 362 -11.64 4.65 5.02
CA GLY A 362 -10.72 5.34 5.92
C GLY A 362 -9.60 6.03 5.15
N GLY A 363 -8.62 6.55 5.87
CA GLY A 363 -7.48 7.24 5.26
C GLY A 363 -7.84 8.60 4.66
N ASP A 364 -6.97 9.11 3.79
CA ASP A 364 -7.04 10.45 3.20
C ASP A 364 -6.98 10.44 1.66
N GLY A 365 -7.30 9.30 1.07
CA GLY A 365 -7.30 9.04 -0.37
C GLY A 365 -7.48 7.56 -0.64
N GLY A 366 -6.69 7.00 -1.55
CA GLY A 366 -6.36 5.58 -1.59
C GLY A 366 -5.05 5.35 -0.86
N MET A 367 -4.87 4.16 -0.28
CA MET A 367 -3.61 3.75 0.31
C MET A 367 -3.55 2.23 0.47
N GLU A 368 -2.50 1.68 -0.08
CA GLU A 368 -2.21 0.25 -0.09
C GLU A 368 -1.54 -0.23 1.20
N TYR A 369 -1.94 -1.43 1.62
CA TYR A 369 -1.29 -2.21 2.69
C TYR A 369 -1.37 -3.70 2.36
N PRO A 370 -0.49 -4.53 2.95
CA PRO A 370 -0.61 -5.97 2.75
C PRO A 370 -2.00 -6.48 3.17
N ASN A 371 -2.67 -7.17 2.24
CA ASN A 371 -4.00 -7.77 2.39
C ASN A 371 -5.17 -6.80 2.63
N CYS A 372 -4.94 -5.50 2.58
CA CYS A 372 -6.01 -4.51 2.70
C CYS A 372 -5.63 -3.19 2.05
N THR A 373 -6.62 -2.34 1.86
CA THR A 373 -6.45 -0.95 1.42
C THR A 373 -7.38 -0.03 2.18
N MET A 374 -6.94 1.21 2.37
CA MET A 374 -7.80 2.29 2.87
C MET A 374 -8.36 3.08 1.70
N LEU A 375 -9.66 3.39 1.73
CA LEU A 375 -10.38 4.13 0.69
C LEU A 375 -11.17 5.27 1.32
N VAL A 376 -11.05 6.47 0.78
CA VAL A 376 -11.85 7.63 1.23
C VAL A 376 -13.30 7.56 0.75
N GLY A 377 -13.61 6.66 -0.18
CA GLY A 377 -14.95 6.46 -0.72
C GLY A 377 -15.01 5.29 -1.72
N PRO A 378 -16.21 4.95 -2.22
CA PRO A 378 -16.45 3.76 -3.05
C PRO A 378 -16.09 3.95 -4.53
N SER A 379 -14.97 4.60 -4.84
CA SER A 379 -14.48 4.76 -6.20
C SER A 379 -13.89 3.45 -6.73
N LEU A 380 -14.42 2.91 -7.82
CA LEU A 380 -13.89 1.69 -8.43
C LEU A 380 -12.47 1.89 -8.97
N GLY A 381 -12.18 3.04 -9.57
CA GLY A 381 -10.83 3.34 -10.06
C GLY A 381 -9.81 3.31 -8.94
N THR A 382 -10.11 4.00 -7.82
CA THR A 382 -9.25 3.97 -6.64
C THR A 382 -9.15 2.56 -6.06
N ALA A 383 -10.28 1.84 -5.92
CA ALA A 383 -10.28 0.48 -5.38
C ALA A 383 -9.43 -0.48 -6.24
N PHE A 384 -9.46 -0.37 -7.56
CA PHE A 384 -8.63 -1.18 -8.45
C PHE A 384 -7.15 -0.77 -8.37
N HIS A 385 -6.86 0.52 -8.28
CA HIS A 385 -5.50 1.04 -8.11
C HIS A 385 -4.87 0.45 -6.84
N GLU A 386 -5.53 0.66 -5.71
CA GLU A 386 -5.04 0.16 -4.43
C GLU A 386 -4.95 -1.37 -4.37
N TRP A 387 -5.87 -2.09 -5.05
CA TRP A 387 -5.77 -3.54 -5.11
C TRP A 387 -4.62 -4.01 -5.99
N MET A 388 -4.30 -3.29 -7.08
CA MET A 388 -3.17 -3.62 -7.96
C MET A 388 -1.82 -3.40 -7.28
N HIS A 389 -1.73 -2.53 -6.28
CA HIS A 389 -0.57 -2.48 -5.38
C HIS A 389 -0.30 -3.79 -4.65
N SER A 390 -1.28 -4.71 -4.54
CA SER A 390 -0.99 -6.07 -4.05
C SER A 390 0.06 -6.79 -4.89
N TRP A 391 0.18 -6.48 -6.17
CA TRP A 391 1.22 -7.00 -7.06
C TRP A 391 2.44 -6.09 -7.07
N TYR A 392 2.26 -4.80 -7.32
CA TYR A 392 3.33 -3.83 -7.45
C TYR A 392 3.41 -3.01 -6.17
N GLN A 393 4.15 -3.57 -5.29
CA GLN A 393 4.79 -3.35 -4.05
C GLN A 393 4.44 -4.39 -2.97
N MET A 394 3.18 -4.76 -2.71
CA MET A 394 2.86 -5.66 -1.59
C MET A 394 3.31 -7.13 -1.80
N MET A 395 3.63 -7.53 -3.03
CA MET A 395 4.27 -8.83 -3.34
C MET A 395 5.62 -8.67 -4.03
N LEU A 396 5.83 -7.60 -4.77
CA LEU A 396 7.09 -7.26 -5.46
C LEU A 396 7.71 -6.05 -4.76
N GLY A 397 8.16 -6.25 -3.51
CA GLY A 397 8.52 -5.23 -2.53
C GLY A 397 9.71 -4.35 -2.91
N THR A 398 9.59 -3.56 -3.96
CA THR A 398 10.57 -2.55 -4.33
C THR A 398 10.74 -1.51 -3.22
N ASN A 399 11.90 -0.89 -3.12
CA ASN A 399 12.09 0.24 -2.22
C ASN A 399 11.39 1.47 -2.80
N GLU A 400 10.22 1.81 -2.28
CA GLU A 400 9.38 2.90 -2.77
C GLU A 400 10.03 4.27 -2.63
N SER A 401 10.91 4.46 -1.66
CA SER A 401 11.66 5.70 -1.53
C SER A 401 12.61 5.95 -2.70
N LEU A 402 13.13 4.87 -3.32
CA LEU A 402 14.08 4.94 -4.43
C LEU A 402 13.43 4.69 -5.80
N TYR A 403 12.34 3.91 -5.83
CA TYR A 403 11.70 3.42 -7.04
C TYR A 403 10.19 3.64 -7.03
N ALA A 404 9.73 4.80 -6.56
CA ALA A 404 8.29 5.13 -6.48
C ALA A 404 7.53 4.90 -7.80
N TRP A 405 8.18 5.08 -8.94
CA TRP A 405 7.59 4.86 -10.25
C TRP A 405 7.38 3.37 -10.60
N MET A 406 8.14 2.44 -9.97
CA MET A 406 7.93 0.99 -10.13
C MET A 406 6.75 0.49 -9.29
N ASP A 407 6.45 1.20 -8.23
CA ASP A 407 5.26 1.02 -7.42
C ASP A 407 4.04 1.66 -8.12
N GLU A 408 3.96 2.97 -8.13
CA GLU A 408 2.81 3.73 -8.62
C GLU A 408 2.59 3.62 -10.13
N GLY A 409 3.67 3.66 -10.91
CA GLY A 409 3.58 3.64 -12.37
C GLY A 409 3.15 2.28 -12.92
N PHE A 410 3.64 1.17 -12.33
CA PHE A 410 3.22 -0.16 -12.72
C PHE A 410 1.77 -0.41 -12.28
N THR A 411 1.42 0.05 -11.08
CA THR A 411 0.06 -0.01 -10.55
C THR A 411 -0.91 0.80 -11.40
N GLU A 412 -0.57 2.03 -11.79
CA GLU A 412 -1.41 2.88 -12.65
C GLU A 412 -1.61 2.25 -14.04
N PHE A 413 -0.56 1.67 -14.63
CA PHE A 413 -0.67 0.90 -15.86
C PHE A 413 -1.62 -0.29 -15.71
N ALA A 414 -1.46 -1.08 -14.64
CA ALA A 414 -2.27 -2.26 -14.38
C ALA A 414 -3.73 -1.90 -14.08
N THR A 415 -3.97 -0.84 -13.32
CA THR A 415 -5.29 -0.30 -13.02
C THR A 415 -6.09 -0.02 -14.29
N ASN A 416 -5.48 0.68 -15.24
CA ASN A 416 -6.13 0.98 -16.52
C ASN A 416 -6.53 -0.30 -17.31
N LYS A 417 -5.74 -1.39 -17.20
CA LYS A 417 -6.09 -2.68 -17.83
C LYS A 417 -7.24 -3.38 -17.09
N VAL A 418 -7.29 -3.28 -15.76
CA VAL A 418 -8.39 -3.83 -14.95
C VAL A 418 -9.69 -3.06 -15.19
N GLU A 419 -9.63 -1.73 -15.22
CA GLU A 419 -10.79 -0.88 -15.55
C GLU A 419 -11.34 -1.15 -16.95
N GLU A 420 -10.45 -1.27 -17.94
CA GLU A 420 -10.82 -1.65 -19.29
C GLU A 420 -11.59 -2.97 -19.32
N TYR A 421 -11.04 -4.00 -18.67
CA TYR A 421 -11.70 -5.30 -18.57
C TYR A 421 -13.07 -5.20 -17.88
N TYR A 422 -13.14 -4.56 -16.71
CA TYR A 422 -14.39 -4.36 -15.97
C TYR A 422 -15.45 -3.68 -16.84
N ARG A 423 -15.13 -2.54 -17.42
CA ARG A 423 -16.02 -1.77 -18.28
C ARG A 423 -16.55 -2.58 -19.47
N GLN A 424 -15.66 -3.36 -20.10
CA GLN A 424 -16.04 -4.23 -21.21
C GLN A 424 -17.01 -5.34 -20.77
N GLN A 425 -16.75 -6.00 -19.61
CA GLN A 425 -17.64 -7.06 -19.12
C GLN A 425 -19.02 -6.53 -18.76
N VAL A 426 -19.08 -5.41 -18.01
CA VAL A 426 -20.35 -4.76 -17.64
C VAL A 426 -21.13 -4.34 -18.90
N THR A 427 -20.46 -3.77 -19.89
CA THR A 427 -21.10 -3.33 -21.14
C THR A 427 -21.63 -4.53 -21.92
N ARG A 428 -20.85 -5.61 -22.06
CA ARG A 428 -21.31 -6.84 -22.75
C ARG A 428 -22.53 -7.45 -22.07
N LYS A 429 -22.53 -7.48 -20.73
CA LYS A 429 -23.68 -7.97 -19.95
C LYS A 429 -24.92 -7.12 -20.21
N ARG A 430 -24.81 -5.78 -20.13
CA ARG A 430 -25.94 -4.86 -20.42
C ARG A 430 -26.49 -5.02 -21.85
N LEU A 431 -25.61 -5.23 -22.83
CA LEU A 431 -26.00 -5.50 -24.20
C LEU A 431 -26.74 -6.84 -24.36
N ALA A 432 -26.31 -7.87 -23.64
CA ALA A 432 -26.98 -9.18 -23.64
C ALA A 432 -28.37 -9.11 -22.99
N ASP A 433 -28.48 -8.39 -21.85
CA ASP A 433 -29.73 -8.27 -21.09
C ASP A 433 -30.76 -7.34 -21.79
N ASN A 434 -30.31 -6.30 -22.52
CA ASN A 434 -31.19 -5.36 -23.21
C ASN A 434 -30.56 -4.86 -24.54
N PRO A 435 -30.62 -5.66 -25.62
CA PRO A 435 -30.00 -5.31 -26.90
C PRO A 435 -30.54 -4.02 -27.56
N ALA A 436 -31.80 -3.66 -27.29
CA ALA A 436 -32.46 -2.50 -27.88
C ALA A 436 -32.30 -1.21 -27.07
N GLY A 437 -31.90 -1.31 -25.79
CA GLY A 437 -31.92 -0.19 -24.83
C GLY A 437 -30.65 0.65 -24.80
N LEU A 438 -29.57 0.22 -25.43
CA LEU A 438 -28.32 0.97 -25.47
C LEU A 438 -28.13 1.70 -26.76
N ARG A 439 -27.92 3.01 -26.73
CA ARG A 439 -27.50 3.76 -27.90
C ARG A 439 -26.22 3.16 -28.45
N LYS A 440 -26.15 2.92 -29.75
CA LYS A 440 -25.01 2.29 -30.41
C LYS A 440 -23.67 3.02 -30.13
N SER A 441 -23.72 4.34 -29.92
CA SER A 441 -22.56 5.16 -29.58
C SER A 441 -21.97 4.84 -28.19
N ASP A 442 -22.82 4.61 -27.20
CA ASP A 442 -22.37 4.41 -25.79
C ASP A 442 -21.77 3.01 -25.59
N SER A 443 -22.33 2.01 -26.29
CA SER A 443 -21.82 0.64 -26.26
C SER A 443 -20.46 0.51 -26.95
N THR A 444 -20.23 1.20 -28.07
CA THR A 444 -18.95 1.13 -28.78
C THR A 444 -17.82 1.88 -28.07
N ALA A 445 -18.12 3.02 -27.43
CA ALA A 445 -17.11 3.76 -26.65
C ALA A 445 -16.58 2.93 -25.47
N ASN A 446 -17.47 2.28 -24.72
CA ASN A 446 -17.10 1.47 -23.55
C ASN A 446 -16.39 0.14 -23.89
N LEU A 447 -16.40 -0.27 -25.15
CA LEU A 447 -15.67 -1.47 -25.63
C LEU A 447 -14.28 -1.14 -26.17
N LYS A 448 -13.94 0.14 -26.35
CA LYS A 448 -12.62 0.55 -26.84
C LYS A 448 -11.54 0.34 -25.76
N PRO A 449 -10.30 0.02 -26.17
CA PRO A 449 -9.18 0.00 -25.23
C PRO A 449 -8.96 1.34 -24.53
N ILE A 450 -8.45 1.30 -23.30
CA ILE A 450 -7.89 2.46 -22.61
C ILE A 450 -6.42 2.56 -23.01
N ASN A 451 -6.08 3.55 -23.82
CA ASN A 451 -4.73 3.69 -24.41
C ASN A 451 -3.82 4.60 -23.58
N GLN A 452 -3.97 4.64 -22.25
CA GLN A 452 -3.18 5.49 -21.35
C GLN A 452 -3.23 6.99 -21.70
N GLU A 453 -4.28 7.48 -22.40
CA GLU A 453 -4.34 8.85 -22.89
C GLU A 453 -4.23 9.92 -21.79
N ALA A 454 -4.81 9.65 -20.62
CA ALA A 454 -4.72 10.56 -19.49
C ALA A 454 -3.27 10.68 -19.00
N ASN A 455 -2.58 9.55 -18.89
CA ASN A 455 -1.19 9.48 -18.45
C ASN A 455 -0.25 10.14 -19.47
N TYR A 456 -0.46 9.96 -20.77
CA TYR A 456 0.29 10.69 -21.78
C TYR A 456 0.10 12.19 -21.68
N ARG A 457 -1.13 12.69 -21.47
CA ARG A 457 -1.40 14.12 -21.30
C ARG A 457 -0.67 14.69 -20.09
N SER A 458 -0.73 14.00 -18.96
CA SER A 458 -0.05 14.41 -17.72
C SER A 458 1.47 14.40 -17.88
N TYR A 459 2.02 13.35 -18.47
CA TYR A 459 3.45 13.27 -18.76
C TYR A 459 3.91 14.38 -19.72
N PHE A 460 3.18 14.62 -20.81
CA PHE A 460 3.53 15.70 -21.73
C PHE A 460 3.40 17.09 -21.10
N ALA A 461 2.47 17.28 -20.17
CA ALA A 461 2.36 18.51 -19.41
C ALA A 461 3.59 18.69 -18.51
N LEU A 462 4.03 17.63 -17.82
CA LEU A 462 5.27 17.64 -17.03
C LEU A 462 6.49 17.95 -17.88
N ALA A 463 6.70 17.23 -18.98
CA ALA A 463 7.87 17.41 -19.86
C ALA A 463 7.96 18.83 -20.44
N ARG A 464 6.81 19.50 -20.69
CA ARG A 464 6.75 20.88 -21.19
C ARG A 464 6.85 21.94 -20.10
N SER A 465 6.70 21.55 -18.83
CA SER A 465 6.66 22.49 -17.70
C SER A 465 8.02 23.04 -17.30
N GLY A 466 9.12 22.40 -17.74
CA GLY A 466 10.48 22.65 -17.23
C GLY A 466 10.71 22.19 -15.79
N ARG A 467 9.80 21.35 -15.25
CA ARG A 467 9.85 20.82 -13.87
C ARG A 467 10.07 19.30 -13.84
N GLU A 468 10.30 18.68 -14.99
CA GLU A 468 10.58 17.25 -15.07
C GLU A 468 11.91 16.94 -14.36
N GLU A 469 11.90 15.88 -13.60
CA GLU A 469 13.05 15.36 -12.85
C GLU A 469 13.18 13.85 -13.13
N PRO A 470 14.39 13.27 -13.06
CA PRO A 470 14.59 11.84 -13.26
C PRO A 470 13.78 10.98 -12.31
N MET A 471 13.26 9.85 -12.78
CA MET A 471 12.50 8.92 -11.93
C MET A 471 13.37 8.19 -10.89
N THR A 472 14.70 8.31 -10.98
CA THR A 472 15.67 7.79 -10.00
C THR A 472 15.87 8.70 -8.78
N ILE A 473 15.27 9.88 -8.76
CA ILE A 473 15.35 10.76 -7.58
C ILE A 473 14.60 10.09 -6.42
N HIS A 474 15.20 10.13 -5.23
CA HIS A 474 14.54 9.72 -4.00
C HIS A 474 13.18 10.44 -3.87
N ALA A 475 12.13 9.70 -3.53
CA ALA A 475 10.75 10.18 -3.56
C ALA A 475 10.51 11.49 -2.77
N ASP A 476 11.21 11.66 -1.62
CA ASP A 476 11.14 12.88 -0.82
C ASP A 476 12.01 14.03 -1.35
N HIS A 477 12.87 13.81 -2.34
CA HIS A 477 13.80 14.80 -2.86
C HIS A 477 13.30 15.54 -4.11
N TYR A 478 12.16 15.14 -4.66
CA TYR A 478 11.53 15.92 -5.74
C TYR A 478 11.26 17.36 -5.29
N ASN A 479 11.61 18.32 -6.17
CA ASN A 479 11.45 19.74 -5.88
C ASN A 479 9.97 20.14 -5.69
N THR A 480 9.05 19.44 -6.37
CA THR A 480 7.61 19.73 -6.29
C THR A 480 6.79 18.43 -6.16
N ASN A 481 5.64 18.52 -5.48
CA ASN A 481 4.63 17.45 -5.47
C ASN A 481 4.10 17.19 -6.89
N TYR A 482 3.98 18.26 -7.70
CA TYR A 482 3.57 18.16 -9.10
C TYR A 482 4.53 17.29 -9.91
N ALA A 483 5.86 17.49 -9.78
CA ALA A 483 6.86 16.68 -10.49
C ALA A 483 6.82 15.23 -10.02
N TYR A 484 6.81 15.00 -8.71
CA TYR A 484 6.71 13.66 -8.12
C TYR A 484 5.50 12.89 -8.65
N SER A 485 4.29 13.44 -8.50
CA SER A 485 3.06 12.73 -8.89
C SER A 485 3.03 12.39 -10.37
N ASN A 486 3.44 13.32 -11.23
CA ASN A 486 3.45 13.05 -12.68
C ASN A 486 4.58 12.10 -13.10
N ALA A 487 5.73 12.10 -12.42
CA ALA A 487 6.83 11.19 -12.71
C ALA A 487 6.53 9.77 -12.22
N ALA A 488 6.11 9.61 -10.97
CA ALA A 488 5.85 8.30 -10.39
C ALA A 488 4.66 7.61 -11.08
N TYR A 489 3.51 8.26 -11.15
CA TYR A 489 2.27 7.69 -11.70
C TYR A 489 2.27 7.72 -13.24
N SER A 490 2.18 8.91 -13.83
CA SER A 490 1.88 9.05 -15.25
C SER A 490 3.06 8.67 -16.14
N LYS A 491 4.28 9.17 -15.89
CA LYS A 491 5.47 8.79 -16.66
C LYS A 491 5.80 7.32 -16.46
N GLY A 492 5.63 6.78 -15.24
CA GLY A 492 5.80 5.35 -14.94
C GLY A 492 4.80 4.46 -15.71
N ALA A 493 3.52 4.84 -15.79
CA ALA A 493 2.53 4.13 -16.60
C ALA A 493 2.84 4.19 -18.10
N VAL A 494 3.27 5.36 -18.59
CA VAL A 494 3.70 5.54 -19.98
C VAL A 494 4.94 4.71 -20.29
N PHE A 495 5.90 4.61 -19.36
CA PHE A 495 7.04 3.68 -19.48
C PHE A 495 6.56 2.26 -19.78
N MET A 496 5.60 1.75 -19.02
CA MET A 496 5.08 0.39 -19.23
C MET A 496 4.34 0.23 -20.57
N GLU A 497 3.60 1.24 -21.02
CA GLU A 497 2.93 1.22 -22.31
C GLU A 497 3.94 1.26 -23.46
N GLN A 498 4.95 2.12 -23.39
CA GLN A 498 6.02 2.25 -24.38
C GLN A 498 6.92 1.01 -24.43
N LEU A 499 7.18 0.35 -23.30
CA LEU A 499 7.85 -0.95 -23.30
C LEU A 499 7.07 -1.93 -24.20
N GLY A 500 5.74 -1.98 -24.06
CA GLY A 500 4.90 -2.84 -24.91
C GLY A 500 4.93 -2.48 -26.38
N TYR A 501 5.15 -1.20 -26.71
CA TYR A 501 5.34 -0.78 -28.09
C TYR A 501 6.67 -1.29 -28.68
N ILE A 502 7.75 -1.30 -27.88
CA ILE A 502 9.09 -1.72 -28.30
C ILE A 502 9.21 -3.24 -28.40
N VAL A 503 8.80 -3.97 -27.37
CA VAL A 503 8.97 -5.44 -27.28
C VAL A 503 7.77 -6.22 -27.81
N GLY A 504 6.67 -5.53 -28.13
CA GLY A 504 5.37 -6.13 -28.43
C GLY A 504 4.51 -6.34 -27.17
N ALA A 505 3.22 -6.10 -27.27
CA ALA A 505 2.29 -6.20 -26.13
C ALA A 505 2.23 -7.60 -25.51
N GLU A 506 2.38 -8.65 -26.32
CA GLU A 506 2.42 -10.03 -25.83
C GLU A 506 3.67 -10.29 -24.97
N ASN A 507 4.84 -9.83 -25.42
CA ASN A 507 6.08 -9.96 -24.67
C ASN A 507 6.02 -9.13 -23.37
N ARG A 508 5.49 -7.90 -23.39
CA ARG A 508 5.27 -7.12 -22.15
C ARG A 508 4.43 -7.91 -21.14
N ASN A 509 3.35 -8.55 -21.56
CA ASN A 509 2.51 -9.33 -20.65
C ASN A 509 3.26 -10.56 -20.10
N LYS A 510 4.10 -11.21 -20.92
CA LYS A 510 4.99 -12.28 -20.47
C LYS A 510 6.04 -11.77 -19.47
N ILE A 511 6.61 -10.58 -19.72
CA ILE A 511 7.57 -9.92 -18.82
C ILE A 511 6.94 -9.69 -17.44
N LEU A 512 5.72 -9.16 -17.37
CA LEU A 512 5.02 -8.92 -16.10
C LEU A 512 4.78 -10.21 -15.32
N LEU A 513 4.33 -11.29 -15.98
CA LEU A 513 4.14 -12.59 -15.34
C LEU A 513 5.46 -13.23 -14.89
N ASP A 514 6.52 -13.07 -15.68
CA ASP A 514 7.84 -13.61 -15.34
C ASP A 514 8.45 -12.83 -14.17
N TYR A 515 8.32 -11.50 -14.17
CA TYR A 515 8.72 -10.63 -13.07
C TYR A 515 8.02 -11.04 -11.77
N TYR A 516 6.69 -11.22 -11.80
CA TYR A 516 5.94 -11.74 -10.66
C TYR A 516 6.48 -13.12 -10.19
N ARG A 517 6.72 -14.07 -11.08
CA ARG A 517 7.19 -15.42 -10.71
C ARG A 517 8.56 -15.42 -10.07
N GLN A 518 9.48 -14.57 -10.55
CA GLN A 518 10.87 -14.53 -10.10
C GLN A 518 11.03 -13.71 -8.82
N TRP A 519 10.26 -12.65 -8.67
CA TRP A 519 10.50 -11.62 -7.66
C TRP A 519 9.42 -11.49 -6.59
N ARG A 520 8.32 -12.22 -6.65
CA ARG A 520 7.33 -12.18 -5.57
C ARG A 520 7.98 -12.51 -4.22
N PHE A 521 7.62 -11.71 -3.19
CA PHE A 521 8.16 -11.80 -1.83
C PHE A 521 9.65 -11.50 -1.72
N LYS A 522 10.15 -10.69 -2.66
CA LYS A 522 11.52 -10.21 -2.67
C LYS A 522 11.55 -8.70 -2.86
N HIS A 523 12.76 -8.13 -2.83
CA HIS A 523 13.02 -6.71 -3.05
C HIS A 523 13.73 -6.50 -4.40
N PRO A 524 13.00 -6.48 -5.53
CA PRO A 524 13.58 -6.19 -6.83
C PRO A 524 13.85 -4.70 -6.99
N ASN A 525 14.76 -4.37 -7.90
CA ASN A 525 15.03 -3.02 -8.34
C ASN A 525 14.85 -2.89 -9.87
N VAL A 526 15.12 -1.70 -10.42
CA VAL A 526 14.97 -1.42 -11.84
C VAL A 526 15.80 -2.34 -12.72
N ASN A 527 17.03 -2.68 -12.30
CA ASN A 527 17.91 -3.56 -13.08
C ASN A 527 17.36 -5.00 -13.16
N ASP A 528 16.73 -5.46 -12.08
CA ASP A 528 16.12 -6.80 -12.05
C ASP A 528 14.95 -6.89 -13.04
N PHE A 529 14.12 -5.83 -13.10
CA PHE A 529 13.03 -5.74 -14.07
C PHE A 529 13.55 -5.67 -15.52
N ILE A 530 14.51 -4.77 -15.80
CA ILE A 530 15.07 -4.59 -17.15
C ILE A 530 15.73 -5.88 -17.65
N ARG A 531 16.57 -6.55 -16.84
CA ARG A 531 17.20 -7.82 -17.20
C ARG A 531 16.17 -8.93 -17.47
N GLY A 532 15.10 -8.97 -16.68
CA GLY A 532 13.97 -9.88 -16.94
C GLY A 532 13.30 -9.59 -18.29
N ALA A 533 13.08 -8.31 -18.58
CA ALA A 533 12.48 -7.85 -19.84
C ALA A 533 13.36 -8.19 -21.05
N GLU A 534 14.66 -7.97 -20.96
CA GLU A 534 15.65 -8.35 -22.00
C GLU A 534 15.64 -9.84 -22.27
N LYS A 535 15.64 -10.66 -21.21
CA LYS A 535 15.61 -12.11 -21.32
C LYS A 535 14.36 -12.64 -22.02
N VAL A 536 13.20 -12.06 -21.72
CA VAL A 536 11.91 -12.47 -22.31
C VAL A 536 11.79 -11.98 -23.76
N SER A 537 12.22 -10.76 -24.05
CA SER A 537 12.06 -10.12 -25.36
C SER A 537 13.20 -10.40 -26.34
N ASN A 538 14.36 -10.83 -25.85
CA ASN A 538 15.62 -10.92 -26.59
C ASN A 538 16.05 -9.58 -27.25
N ILE A 539 15.73 -8.47 -26.58
CA ILE A 539 16.07 -7.10 -26.99
C ILE A 539 16.87 -6.45 -25.86
N GLN A 540 17.99 -5.80 -26.17
CA GLN A 540 18.72 -4.99 -25.20
C GLN A 540 17.97 -3.72 -24.87
N LEU A 541 17.75 -3.44 -23.56
CA LEU A 541 16.91 -2.35 -23.06
C LEU A 541 17.66 -1.36 -22.15
N ASP A 542 18.99 -1.43 -22.04
CA ASP A 542 19.76 -0.46 -21.26
C ASP A 542 19.53 0.97 -21.73
N TRP A 543 19.49 1.21 -23.04
CA TRP A 543 19.18 2.52 -23.62
C TRP A 543 17.77 2.99 -23.23
N TYR A 544 16.79 2.06 -23.17
CA TYR A 544 15.42 2.37 -22.80
C TYR A 544 15.34 2.79 -21.34
N ARG A 545 15.99 2.04 -20.44
CA ARG A 545 16.14 2.42 -19.04
C ARG A 545 16.78 3.81 -18.91
N GLU A 546 17.91 4.02 -19.58
CA GLU A 546 18.67 5.27 -19.48
C GLU A 546 17.81 6.48 -19.84
N TYR A 547 17.15 6.45 -20.99
CA TYR A 547 16.35 7.58 -21.47
C TYR A 547 15.03 7.80 -20.73
N TRP A 548 14.46 6.76 -20.13
CA TRP A 548 13.22 6.92 -19.38
C TRP A 548 13.41 7.21 -17.90
N VAL A 549 14.38 6.57 -17.28
CA VAL A 549 14.48 6.53 -15.82
C VAL A 549 15.48 7.55 -15.30
N ASN A 550 16.58 7.75 -16.01
CA ASN A 550 17.68 8.60 -15.56
C ASN A 550 17.65 10.03 -16.15
N THR A 551 16.72 10.34 -17.05
CA THR A 551 16.65 11.66 -17.71
C THR A 551 15.34 12.39 -17.43
#